data_05565f0b711f42bfdc6af80dcf487238
#
_entry.id   05565f0b711f42bfdc6af80dcf487238
#
_cell.length_a   1.000
_cell.length_b   1.000
_cell.length_c   1.000
_cell.angle_alpha   90.00
_cell.angle_beta   90.00
_cell.angle_gamma   90.00
#
_symmetry.space_group_name_H-M   'P 1'
#
loop_
_entity.id
_entity.type
_entity.pdbx_description
1 polymer ?
#
loop_
_entity_poly.entity_id
_entity_poly.type
_entity_poly.pdbx_seq_one_letter_code
_entity_poly.pdbx_strand_id
1 'polypeptide(L)'
;MRHVRPSPRRLFPPFAAAVLAAMLAGCGGGGGGSGDASTGGTAAVAEAPPSAAAAAPVSPSDGPASAYADGSDTLAAWTYLQRARTQCGFGALAQNAKLDAASLAHADYLIAESAGATPTAGHGEPNVNNPFFTGNSPSDRAVRAGYGPRVVEILSASIEVYGPNNRSMQPTSAERGERAMRSLLNSVAHLSAAVSGARVAGIGAQTSSREDAGANTLTVNHRLGALLGLAEGTQRLGAGKVATYPCAGSVDIDYAFAPATEEPNPFPEITDSRVEVGPPIYLRADAGATLTVSAWSLKDAAGAEIPVRTAVGQIAGHEFFMVPSVRLTPGATYTVSLVGSANGVAFDRSFSFGTRP
;
A
#
# COMPACT_ATOMS: atom_id res chain seq x y z
N MET A 1 27.84 31.86 43.52
CA MET A 1 28.76 31.14 42.63
C MET A 1 28.67 29.65 42.92
N ARG A 2 28.02 28.86 42.06
CA ARG A 2 27.97 27.40 42.16
C ARG A 2 28.59 26.82 40.90
N HIS A 3 29.67 26.08 41.09
CA HIS A 3 30.42 25.40 40.03
C HIS A 3 29.60 24.22 39.50
N VAL A 4 29.33 24.23 38.21
CA VAL A 4 28.78 23.11 37.42
C VAL A 4 29.95 22.29 36.90
N ARG A 5 30.05 21.02 37.27
CA ARG A 5 31.03 20.07 36.76
C ARG A 5 30.50 19.43 35.46
N PRO A 6 31.30 19.27 34.41
CA PRO A 6 30.89 18.55 33.21
C PRO A 6 30.95 17.04 33.41
N SER A 7 29.97 16.34 32.84
CA SER A 7 29.81 14.89 32.79
C SER A 7 30.72 14.27 31.74
N PRO A 8 31.29 13.07 31.90
CA PRO A 8 32.19 12.45 30.94
C PRO A 8 31.42 11.81 29.78
N ARG A 9 31.84 12.10 28.54
CA ARG A 9 31.40 11.44 27.32
C ARG A 9 31.88 9.99 27.31
N ARG A 10 30.95 9.05 27.15
CA ARG A 10 31.24 7.64 26.86
C ARG A 10 31.48 7.48 25.37
N LEU A 11 32.70 7.05 24.99
CA LEU A 11 33.05 6.59 23.66
C LEU A 11 32.56 5.15 23.48
N PHE A 12 31.82 4.89 22.40
CA PHE A 12 31.52 3.54 21.94
C PHE A 12 32.56 3.13 20.90
N PRO A 13 33.03 1.88 20.91
CA PRO A 13 33.94 1.36 19.88
C PRO A 13 33.20 0.98 18.59
N PRO A 14 33.84 1.04 17.41
CA PRO A 14 33.23 0.64 16.14
C PRO A 14 33.21 -0.88 16.02
N PHE A 15 32.06 -1.43 15.69
CA PHE A 15 31.91 -2.83 15.27
C PHE A 15 32.41 -2.99 13.84
N ALA A 16 33.39 -3.82 13.65
CA ALA A 16 33.89 -4.25 12.34
C ALA A 16 32.98 -5.34 11.79
N ALA A 17 32.37 -5.09 10.62
CA ALA A 17 31.64 -6.10 9.86
C ALA A 17 32.63 -6.92 9.02
N ALA A 18 32.70 -8.21 9.28
CA ALA A 18 33.44 -9.17 8.44
C ALA A 18 32.55 -9.62 7.28
N VAL A 19 33.01 -9.31 6.07
CA VAL A 19 32.42 -9.82 4.80
C VAL A 19 33.06 -11.16 4.51
N LEU A 20 32.27 -12.23 4.44
CA LEU A 20 32.72 -13.55 3.98
C LEU A 20 32.30 -13.74 2.52
N ALA A 21 33.27 -13.67 1.62
CA ALA A 21 33.10 -13.99 0.20
C ALA A 21 33.35 -15.49 -0.01
N ALA A 22 32.37 -16.22 -0.49
CA ALA A 22 32.52 -17.58 -0.97
C ALA A 22 32.50 -17.59 -2.50
N MET A 23 33.70 -17.84 -3.09
CA MET A 23 33.83 -18.15 -4.51
C MET A 23 33.58 -19.64 -4.71
N LEU A 24 32.76 -20.00 -5.69
CA LEU A 24 32.73 -21.33 -6.29
C LEU A 24 32.91 -21.21 -7.80
N ALA A 25 34.10 -21.60 -8.23
CA ALA A 25 34.42 -21.83 -9.62
C ALA A 25 33.96 -23.24 -10.03
N GLY A 26 33.36 -23.39 -11.19
CA GLY A 26 33.02 -24.66 -11.81
C GLY A 26 33.20 -24.60 -13.31
N CYS A 27 34.27 -25.27 -13.80
CA CYS A 27 34.69 -25.43 -15.18
C CYS A 27 33.97 -26.57 -15.90
N GLY A 28 33.95 -26.51 -17.22
CA GLY A 28 33.78 -27.64 -18.15
C GLY A 28 32.79 -27.32 -19.26
N GLY A 29 33.17 -27.14 -20.49
CA GLY A 29 33.87 -27.96 -21.48
C GLY A 29 32.85 -28.34 -22.54
N GLY A 30 32.90 -27.79 -23.74
CA GLY A 30 33.64 -28.26 -24.88
C GLY A 30 32.74 -28.86 -25.97
N GLY A 31 32.89 -28.45 -27.21
CA GLY A 31 32.38 -29.24 -28.34
C GLY A 31 31.86 -28.37 -29.50
N GLY A 32 32.69 -28.24 -30.51
CA GLY A 32 32.51 -27.54 -31.76
C GLY A 32 31.72 -28.31 -32.82
N GLY A 33 31.43 -27.63 -33.91
CA GLY A 33 30.83 -28.19 -35.11
C GLY A 33 30.51 -27.10 -36.13
N SER A 34 31.42 -26.98 -37.12
CA SER A 34 31.28 -26.14 -38.28
C SER A 34 30.25 -26.70 -39.27
N GLY A 35 29.57 -25.84 -40.00
CA GLY A 35 28.78 -26.22 -41.16
C GLY A 35 28.19 -25.01 -41.88
N ASP A 36 28.82 -24.62 -42.96
CA ASP A 36 28.32 -23.69 -43.99
C ASP A 36 27.03 -24.18 -44.65
N ALA A 37 26.11 -23.28 -44.92
CA ALA A 37 25.48 -23.18 -46.24
C ALA A 37 24.50 -21.97 -46.30
N SER A 38 24.82 -21.09 -47.23
CA SER A 38 24.00 -20.01 -47.76
C SER A 38 22.73 -20.53 -48.45
N THR A 39 21.55 -19.90 -48.20
CA THR A 39 20.57 -19.62 -49.24
C THR A 39 19.62 -18.53 -48.78
N GLY A 40 19.37 -17.59 -49.68
CA GLY A 40 18.51 -16.44 -49.43
C GLY A 40 17.04 -16.80 -49.21
N GLY A 41 16.42 -16.08 -48.30
CA GLY A 41 15.01 -16.12 -47.98
C GLY A 41 14.52 -14.72 -47.68
N THR A 42 13.59 -14.26 -48.49
CA THR A 42 12.82 -13.02 -48.39
C THR A 42 12.39 -12.70 -46.99
N ALA A 43 12.68 -11.45 -46.54
CA ALA A 43 12.22 -10.89 -45.28
C ALA A 43 10.69 -10.90 -45.22
N ALA A 44 10.13 -11.75 -44.40
CA ALA A 44 8.74 -11.66 -44.00
C ALA A 44 8.59 -10.47 -43.04
N VAL A 45 7.72 -9.55 -43.42
CA VAL A 45 7.27 -8.44 -42.56
C VAL A 45 6.61 -9.07 -41.35
N ALA A 46 7.23 -8.92 -40.18
CA ALA A 46 6.62 -9.36 -38.92
C ALA A 46 5.37 -8.52 -38.67
N GLU A 47 4.22 -9.17 -38.71
CA GLU A 47 2.94 -8.62 -38.31
C GLU A 47 3.01 -8.24 -36.82
N ALA A 48 2.68 -6.99 -36.49
CA ALA A 48 2.66 -6.51 -35.12
C ALA A 48 1.70 -7.37 -34.31
N PRO A 49 2.06 -7.77 -33.08
CA PRO A 49 1.16 -8.54 -32.22
C PRO A 49 -0.15 -7.76 -31.98
N PRO A 50 -1.31 -8.43 -31.98
CA PRO A 50 -2.59 -7.77 -31.81
C PRO A 50 -2.60 -7.04 -30.46
N SER A 51 -2.95 -5.76 -30.49
CA SER A 51 -3.20 -4.93 -29.31
C SER A 51 -4.12 -5.70 -28.37
N ALA A 52 -3.66 -5.98 -27.15
CA ALA A 52 -4.48 -6.65 -26.16
C ALA A 52 -5.74 -5.82 -25.94
N ALA A 53 -6.88 -6.38 -26.30
CA ALA A 53 -8.18 -5.78 -26.05
C ALA A 53 -8.28 -5.44 -24.55
N ALA A 54 -8.70 -4.20 -24.23
CA ALA A 54 -8.96 -3.76 -22.89
C ALA A 54 -9.91 -4.77 -22.23
N ALA A 55 -9.50 -5.37 -21.13
CA ALA A 55 -10.35 -6.26 -20.36
C ALA A 55 -11.63 -5.50 -19.98
N ALA A 56 -12.78 -6.14 -20.20
CA ALA A 56 -14.07 -5.58 -19.80
C ALA A 56 -14.05 -5.28 -18.29
N PRO A 57 -14.69 -4.20 -17.82
CA PRO A 57 -14.75 -3.88 -16.40
C PRO A 57 -15.39 -5.05 -15.66
N VAL A 58 -14.65 -5.64 -14.71
CA VAL A 58 -15.16 -6.71 -13.84
C VAL A 58 -16.15 -6.06 -12.87
N SER A 59 -17.33 -6.62 -12.77
CA SER A 59 -18.33 -6.16 -11.81
C SER A 59 -17.82 -6.28 -10.36
N PRO A 60 -18.13 -5.34 -9.46
CA PRO A 60 -17.60 -5.30 -8.08
C PRO A 60 -17.99 -6.48 -7.18
N SER A 61 -18.75 -7.46 -7.67
CA SER A 61 -19.39 -8.51 -6.89
C SER A 61 -18.63 -9.82 -6.75
N ASP A 62 -17.38 -9.93 -7.26
CA ASP A 62 -16.71 -11.23 -7.36
C ASP A 62 -15.91 -11.66 -6.10
N GLY A 63 -15.99 -10.93 -5.01
CA GLY A 63 -15.44 -11.32 -3.71
C GLY A 63 -16.47 -12.03 -2.82
N PRO A 64 -16.03 -12.87 -1.86
CA PRO A 64 -16.93 -13.42 -0.84
C PRO A 64 -17.70 -12.32 -0.12
N ALA A 65 -18.99 -12.52 0.12
CA ALA A 65 -19.81 -11.58 0.90
C ALA A 65 -19.22 -11.40 2.30
N SER A 66 -19.24 -10.15 2.78
CA SER A 66 -18.84 -9.83 4.16
C SER A 66 -20.07 -9.73 5.07
N ALA A 67 -19.85 -9.90 6.38
CA ALA A 67 -20.87 -9.75 7.40
C ALA A 67 -20.90 -8.35 8.04
N TYR A 68 -20.21 -7.37 7.46
CA TYR A 68 -20.25 -5.98 7.95
C TYR A 68 -21.63 -5.38 7.72
N ALA A 69 -22.06 -4.53 8.67
CA ALA A 69 -23.36 -3.89 8.60
C ALA A 69 -23.47 -2.89 7.43
N ASP A 70 -24.64 -2.83 6.80
CA ASP A 70 -24.93 -1.88 5.75
C ASP A 70 -24.71 -0.43 6.22
N GLY A 71 -24.09 0.38 5.38
CA GLY A 71 -23.78 1.79 5.66
C GLY A 71 -22.66 2.01 6.68
N SER A 72 -22.01 0.94 7.17
CA SER A 72 -20.87 1.05 8.08
C SER A 72 -19.60 1.48 7.35
N ASP A 73 -18.67 2.07 8.10
CA ASP A 73 -17.33 2.39 7.65
C ASP A 73 -16.52 1.14 7.30
N THR A 74 -16.68 0.06 8.06
CA THR A 74 -16.02 -1.23 7.80
C THR A 74 -16.50 -1.86 6.49
N LEU A 75 -17.82 -1.81 6.17
CA LEU A 75 -18.33 -2.32 4.89
C LEU A 75 -17.81 -1.50 3.71
N ALA A 76 -17.81 -0.16 3.85
CA ALA A 76 -17.35 0.72 2.77
C ALA A 76 -15.83 0.54 2.52
N ALA A 77 -15.02 0.45 3.58
CA ALA A 77 -13.59 0.16 3.50
C ALA A 77 -13.32 -1.21 2.88
N TRP A 78 -14.06 -2.25 3.29
CA TRP A 78 -13.98 -3.59 2.71
C TRP A 78 -14.29 -3.59 1.22
N THR A 79 -15.39 -2.95 0.84
CA THR A 79 -15.83 -2.86 -0.55
C THR A 79 -14.78 -2.18 -1.42
N TYR A 80 -14.19 -1.08 -0.93
CA TYR A 80 -13.13 -0.36 -1.64
C TYR A 80 -11.89 -1.24 -1.82
N LEU A 81 -11.41 -1.90 -0.75
CA LEU A 81 -10.25 -2.79 -0.79
C LEU A 81 -10.49 -3.99 -1.73
N GLN A 82 -11.66 -4.64 -1.64
CA GLN A 82 -12.01 -5.77 -2.50
C GLN A 82 -12.05 -5.36 -3.96
N ARG A 83 -12.69 -4.23 -4.29
CA ARG A 83 -12.72 -3.70 -5.65
C ARG A 83 -11.31 -3.48 -6.19
N ALA A 84 -10.43 -2.79 -5.44
CA ALA A 84 -9.06 -2.54 -5.83
C ALA A 84 -8.29 -3.84 -6.10
N ARG A 85 -8.44 -4.84 -5.23
CA ARG A 85 -7.75 -6.13 -5.35
C ARG A 85 -8.27 -6.97 -6.50
N THR A 86 -9.58 -7.10 -6.65
CA THR A 86 -10.19 -7.97 -7.68
C THR A 86 -10.05 -7.37 -9.07
N GLN A 87 -10.32 -6.06 -9.23
CA GLN A 87 -10.14 -5.35 -10.49
C GLN A 87 -8.69 -5.42 -10.99
N CYS A 88 -7.72 -5.30 -10.08
CA CYS A 88 -6.30 -5.24 -10.43
C CYS A 88 -5.60 -6.61 -10.38
N GLY A 89 -6.33 -7.69 -10.15
CA GLY A 89 -5.81 -9.06 -10.24
C GLY A 89 -5.00 -9.55 -9.05
N PHE A 90 -5.07 -8.86 -7.89
CA PHE A 90 -4.41 -9.30 -6.66
C PHE A 90 -5.17 -10.42 -5.91
N GLY A 91 -6.39 -10.73 -6.35
CA GLY A 91 -7.27 -11.73 -5.78
C GLY A 91 -8.09 -11.24 -4.59
N ALA A 92 -9.31 -11.77 -4.46
CA ALA A 92 -10.25 -11.44 -3.39
C ALA A 92 -9.77 -11.91 -2.02
N LEU A 93 -10.21 -11.21 -0.97
CA LEU A 93 -10.03 -11.61 0.43
C LEU A 93 -11.32 -12.24 0.95
N ALA A 94 -11.21 -13.23 1.83
CA ALA A 94 -12.31 -13.66 2.68
C ALA A 94 -12.26 -12.89 4.01
N GLN A 95 -13.42 -12.50 4.54
CA GLN A 95 -13.51 -11.89 5.86
C GLN A 95 -13.14 -12.91 6.96
N ASN A 96 -12.42 -12.45 7.99
CA ASN A 96 -12.08 -13.27 9.15
C ASN A 96 -12.45 -12.54 10.44
N ALA A 97 -13.46 -13.07 11.15
CA ALA A 97 -14.00 -12.43 12.35
C ALA A 97 -12.97 -12.28 13.49
N LYS A 98 -11.93 -13.10 13.57
CA LYS A 98 -10.86 -12.96 14.55
C LYS A 98 -9.98 -11.75 14.25
N LEU A 99 -9.71 -11.52 12.97
CA LEU A 99 -8.99 -10.34 12.53
C LEU A 99 -9.84 -9.08 12.65
N ASP A 100 -11.17 -9.15 12.43
CA ASP A 100 -12.09 -8.05 12.71
C ASP A 100 -12.01 -7.64 14.19
N ALA A 101 -12.10 -8.63 15.10
CA ALA A 101 -12.02 -8.37 16.53
C ALA A 101 -10.69 -7.76 16.96
N ALA A 102 -9.57 -8.23 16.40
CA ALA A 102 -8.25 -7.68 16.70
C ALA A 102 -8.09 -6.24 16.17
N SER A 103 -8.60 -5.97 14.96
CA SER A 103 -8.55 -4.63 14.35
C SER A 103 -9.46 -3.64 15.11
N LEU A 104 -10.65 -4.08 15.53
CA LEU A 104 -11.56 -3.24 16.32
C LEU A 104 -10.96 -2.90 17.70
N ALA A 105 -10.42 -3.90 18.39
CA ALA A 105 -9.79 -3.67 19.71
C ALA A 105 -8.63 -2.67 19.63
N HIS A 106 -7.84 -2.69 18.54
CA HIS A 106 -6.80 -1.70 18.32
C HIS A 106 -7.37 -0.30 18.03
N ALA A 107 -8.45 -0.21 17.25
CA ALA A 107 -9.14 1.06 17.03
C ALA A 107 -9.68 1.64 18.35
N ASP A 108 -10.27 0.83 19.22
CA ASP A 108 -10.73 1.21 20.56
C ASP A 108 -9.58 1.69 21.43
N TYR A 109 -8.45 0.97 21.44
CA TYR A 109 -7.23 1.37 22.14
C TYR A 109 -6.75 2.76 21.70
N LEU A 110 -6.64 3.00 20.39
CA LEU A 110 -6.17 4.27 19.82
C LEU A 110 -7.14 5.43 20.11
N ILE A 111 -8.44 5.19 20.12
CA ILE A 111 -9.44 6.20 20.51
C ILE A 111 -9.28 6.55 21.99
N ALA A 112 -9.09 5.58 22.86
CA ALA A 112 -8.89 5.81 24.28
C ALA A 112 -7.60 6.60 24.57
N GLU A 113 -6.50 6.29 23.89
CA GLU A 113 -5.23 7.04 23.97
C GLU A 113 -5.37 8.49 23.45
N SER A 114 -6.25 8.72 22.48
CA SER A 114 -6.44 10.04 21.87
C SER A 114 -7.32 10.98 22.68
N ALA A 115 -7.89 10.54 23.81
CA ALA A 115 -8.84 11.33 24.59
C ALA A 115 -8.25 12.59 25.25
N GLY A 116 -6.93 12.76 25.28
CA GLY A 116 -6.26 13.88 25.96
C GLY A 116 -5.19 14.65 25.17
N ALA A 117 -4.77 14.23 23.98
CA ALA A 117 -3.59 14.78 23.31
C ALA A 117 -3.59 14.52 21.80
N THR A 118 -2.46 14.85 21.14
CA THR A 118 -2.18 14.54 19.76
C THR A 118 -2.47 13.05 19.45
N PRO A 119 -3.22 12.75 18.38
CA PRO A 119 -3.55 11.37 18.06
C PRO A 119 -2.30 10.55 17.81
N THR A 120 -2.16 9.46 18.52
CA THR A 120 -1.21 8.42 18.16
C THR A 120 -1.86 7.52 17.12
N ALA A 121 -1.24 7.41 15.97
CA ALA A 121 -1.57 6.44 14.96
C ALA A 121 -0.36 5.54 14.80
N GLY A 122 -0.20 4.58 15.69
CA GLY A 122 0.93 3.65 15.64
C GLY A 122 0.42 2.21 15.66
N HIS A 123 1.20 1.32 15.06
CA HIS A 123 0.89 -0.12 15.06
C HIS A 123 1.09 -0.79 16.43
N GLY A 124 1.66 -0.08 17.41
CA GLY A 124 1.93 -0.58 18.76
C GLY A 124 0.89 -0.16 19.77
N GLU A 125 0.76 -0.96 20.85
CA GLU A 125 -0.02 -0.64 22.04
C GLU A 125 0.93 -0.56 23.28
N PRO A 126 1.72 0.52 23.44
CA PRO A 126 2.70 0.61 24.51
C PRO A 126 2.10 0.79 25.92
N ASN A 127 0.86 1.29 26.03
CA ASN A 127 0.19 1.51 27.30
C ASN A 127 -0.60 0.26 27.74
N VAL A 128 0.04 -0.62 28.48
CA VAL A 128 -0.57 -1.86 28.99
C VAL A 128 -1.71 -1.62 30.00
N ASN A 129 -1.84 -0.40 30.54
CA ASN A 129 -2.92 -0.02 31.47
C ASN A 129 -4.17 0.51 30.75
N ASN A 130 -4.13 0.69 29.42
CA ASN A 130 -5.32 1.04 28.67
C ASN A 130 -6.32 -0.12 28.74
N PRO A 131 -7.61 0.12 29.05
CA PRO A 131 -8.62 -0.95 29.16
C PRO A 131 -8.83 -1.75 27.88
N PHE A 132 -8.43 -1.21 26.73
CA PHE A 132 -8.51 -1.86 25.43
C PHE A 132 -7.19 -2.50 24.98
N PHE A 133 -6.17 -2.55 25.87
CA PHE A 133 -4.90 -3.19 25.54
C PHE A 133 -5.09 -4.68 25.20
N THR A 134 -4.64 -5.07 24.02
CA THR A 134 -4.76 -6.44 23.52
C THR A 134 -3.45 -7.08 23.08
N GLY A 135 -2.37 -6.30 23.02
CA GLY A 135 -1.03 -6.79 22.68
C GLY A 135 -0.16 -5.71 22.08
N ASN A 136 1.14 -5.78 22.31
CA ASN A 136 2.08 -4.74 21.89
C ASN A 136 2.19 -4.58 20.37
N SER A 137 1.97 -5.64 19.62
CA SER A 137 2.11 -5.68 18.15
C SER A 137 0.85 -6.19 17.47
N PRO A 138 0.69 -5.93 16.17
CA PRO A 138 -0.39 -6.54 15.37
C PRO A 138 -0.42 -8.07 15.49
N SER A 139 0.74 -8.72 15.54
CA SER A 139 0.87 -10.17 15.72
C SER A 139 0.33 -10.63 17.08
N ASP A 140 0.63 -9.90 18.16
CA ASP A 140 0.13 -10.25 19.51
C ASP A 140 -1.39 -10.13 19.56
N ARG A 141 -1.95 -9.06 18.99
CA ARG A 141 -3.40 -8.84 18.91
C ARG A 141 -4.11 -9.94 18.12
N ALA A 142 -3.55 -10.32 16.97
CA ALA A 142 -4.08 -11.41 16.15
C ALA A 142 -4.05 -12.76 16.88
N VAL A 143 -2.95 -13.07 17.60
CA VAL A 143 -2.83 -14.26 18.44
C VAL A 143 -3.86 -14.24 19.57
N ARG A 144 -4.00 -13.12 20.28
CA ARG A 144 -4.99 -12.97 21.36
C ARG A 144 -6.42 -13.15 20.86
N ALA A 145 -6.74 -12.70 19.64
CA ALA A 145 -8.03 -12.93 19.00
C ALA A 145 -8.21 -14.38 18.47
N GLY A 146 -7.19 -15.22 18.61
CA GLY A 146 -7.21 -16.63 18.21
C GLY A 146 -6.95 -16.89 16.73
N TYR A 147 -6.32 -15.94 16.01
CA TYR A 147 -5.94 -16.14 14.61
C TYR A 147 -4.53 -16.74 14.48
N GLY A 148 -3.51 -16.00 14.72
CA GLY A 148 -2.09 -16.40 14.62
C GLY A 148 -1.19 -15.20 14.34
N PRO A 149 0.15 -15.37 14.44
CA PRO A 149 1.08 -14.22 14.41
C PRO A 149 1.40 -13.69 13.01
N ARG A 150 1.05 -14.42 11.96
CA ARG A 150 1.39 -14.04 10.57
C ARG A 150 0.36 -13.09 9.98
N VAL A 151 0.50 -11.82 10.28
CA VAL A 151 -0.36 -10.74 9.80
C VAL A 151 0.47 -9.54 9.35
N VAL A 152 -0.11 -8.71 8.49
CA VAL A 152 0.32 -7.34 8.24
C VAL A 152 -0.84 -6.41 8.55
N GLU A 153 -0.56 -5.21 9.03
CA GLU A 153 -1.56 -4.23 9.40
C GLU A 153 -1.42 -2.98 8.56
N ILE A 154 -2.57 -2.43 8.16
CA ILE A 154 -2.69 -1.08 7.62
C ILE A 154 -3.62 -0.28 8.53
N LEU A 155 -3.29 0.98 8.80
CA LEU A 155 -3.97 1.79 9.79
C LEU A 155 -4.15 3.22 9.30
N SER A 156 -5.39 3.72 9.37
CA SER A 156 -5.75 5.11 9.10
C SER A 156 -6.24 5.79 10.37
N ALA A 157 -5.78 7.03 10.57
CA ALA A 157 -6.20 7.88 11.66
C ALA A 157 -6.55 9.26 11.13
N SER A 158 -7.73 9.78 11.45
CA SER A 158 -8.10 11.14 11.11
C SER A 158 -8.70 11.87 12.31
N ILE A 159 -8.48 13.19 12.33
CA ILE A 159 -9.17 14.14 13.19
C ILE A 159 -9.75 15.22 12.31
N GLU A 160 -11.03 15.44 12.44
CA GLU A 160 -11.75 16.48 11.73
C GLU A 160 -12.39 17.43 12.75
N VAL A 161 -12.29 18.74 12.48
CA VAL A 161 -12.88 19.77 13.35
C VAL A 161 -13.92 20.54 12.55
N TYR A 162 -15.15 20.52 13.04
CA TYR A 162 -16.30 21.16 12.42
C TYR A 162 -16.74 22.36 13.26
N GLY A 163 -16.73 23.54 12.65
CA GLY A 163 -17.33 24.75 13.22
C GLY A 163 -18.83 24.85 12.86
N PRO A 164 -19.49 25.93 13.28
CA PRO A 164 -20.93 26.11 13.05
C PRO A 164 -21.33 26.12 11.57
N ASN A 165 -20.44 26.59 10.69
CA ASN A 165 -20.74 26.76 9.26
C ASN A 165 -20.54 25.49 8.42
N ASN A 166 -19.83 24.49 8.93
CA ASN A 166 -19.52 23.25 8.19
C ASN A 166 -19.91 21.97 8.96
N ARG A 167 -20.64 22.10 10.07
CA ARG A 167 -21.06 20.94 10.90
C ARG A 167 -21.95 19.96 10.11
N SER A 168 -22.74 20.46 9.17
CA SER A 168 -23.58 19.63 8.29
C SER A 168 -22.79 18.91 7.18
N MET A 169 -21.53 19.24 7.00
CA MET A 169 -20.66 18.63 5.99
C MET A 169 -19.91 17.38 6.50
N GLN A 170 -20.26 16.89 7.69
CA GLN A 170 -19.66 15.67 8.21
C GLN A 170 -19.96 14.50 7.28
N PRO A 171 -18.92 13.71 6.93
CA PRO A 171 -19.15 12.50 6.15
C PRO A 171 -19.98 11.49 6.94
N THR A 172 -20.74 10.70 6.24
CA THR A 172 -21.38 9.49 6.79
C THR A 172 -20.32 8.48 7.23
N SER A 173 -20.70 7.45 7.98
CA SER A 173 -19.79 6.37 8.35
C SER A 173 -19.21 5.69 7.11
N ALA A 174 -20.04 5.40 6.10
CA ALA A 174 -19.59 4.79 4.85
C ALA A 174 -18.55 5.67 4.12
N GLU A 175 -18.80 6.97 3.99
CA GLU A 175 -17.85 7.90 3.35
C GLU A 175 -16.54 8.00 4.13
N ARG A 176 -16.57 7.93 5.48
CA ARG A 176 -15.35 7.88 6.30
C ARG A 176 -14.55 6.62 6.03
N GLY A 177 -15.20 5.47 6.04
CA GLY A 177 -14.55 4.18 5.80
C GLY A 177 -13.93 4.08 4.41
N GLU A 178 -14.67 4.51 3.38
CA GLU A 178 -14.16 4.54 2.01
C GLU A 178 -12.95 5.48 1.89
N ARG A 179 -13.04 6.71 2.43
CA ARG A 179 -11.97 7.68 2.43
C ARG A 179 -10.72 7.15 3.14
N ALA A 180 -10.89 6.51 4.30
CA ALA A 180 -9.79 5.92 5.06
C ALA A 180 -9.07 4.82 4.26
N MET A 181 -9.80 3.89 3.66
CA MET A 181 -9.20 2.80 2.86
C MET A 181 -8.56 3.35 1.58
N ARG A 182 -9.19 4.30 0.90
CA ARG A 182 -8.61 4.96 -0.28
C ARG A 182 -7.29 5.64 0.07
N SER A 183 -7.23 6.38 1.17
CA SER A 183 -6.00 7.02 1.66
C SER A 183 -4.89 6.00 1.93
N LEU A 184 -5.21 4.84 2.50
CA LEU A 184 -4.25 3.75 2.71
C LEU A 184 -3.70 3.21 1.38
N LEU A 185 -4.54 3.03 0.37
CA LEU A 185 -4.09 2.60 -0.96
C LEU A 185 -3.34 3.71 -1.72
N ASN A 186 -3.38 4.93 -1.22
CA ASN A 186 -2.69 6.08 -1.79
C ASN A 186 -1.31 6.37 -1.13
N SER A 187 -0.78 5.44 -0.37
CA SER A 187 0.54 5.53 0.26
C SER A 187 1.38 4.28 -0.03
N VAL A 188 2.70 4.39 0.07
CA VAL A 188 3.62 3.35 -0.44
C VAL A 188 3.56 2.07 0.41
N ALA A 189 3.78 2.20 1.72
CA ALA A 189 3.85 1.03 2.61
C ALA A 189 2.50 0.35 2.79
N HIS A 190 1.43 1.13 2.98
CA HIS A 190 0.09 0.57 3.16
C HIS A 190 -0.44 -0.06 1.86
N LEU A 191 -0.15 0.51 0.68
CA LEU A 191 -0.53 -0.09 -0.59
C LEU A 191 0.11 -1.47 -0.77
N SER A 192 1.43 -1.59 -0.57
CA SER A 192 2.12 -2.90 -0.64
C SER A 192 1.46 -3.92 0.29
N ALA A 193 1.17 -3.55 1.53
CA ALA A 193 0.50 -4.40 2.50
C ALA A 193 -0.94 -4.76 2.06
N ALA A 194 -1.74 -3.77 1.65
CA ALA A 194 -3.15 -3.93 1.26
C ALA A 194 -3.34 -4.89 0.08
N VAL A 195 -2.43 -4.86 -0.90
CA VAL A 195 -2.48 -5.74 -2.08
C VAL A 195 -1.49 -6.90 -1.98
N SER A 196 -1.02 -7.22 -0.77
CA SER A 196 -0.17 -8.39 -0.50
C SER A 196 -0.84 -9.71 -0.90
N GLY A 197 -0.11 -10.82 -0.80
CA GLY A 197 -0.64 -12.15 -1.07
C GLY A 197 -1.59 -12.70 0.00
N ALA A 198 -2.13 -11.88 0.90
CA ALA A 198 -3.10 -12.31 1.91
C ALA A 198 -4.34 -12.95 1.28
N ARG A 199 -4.91 -13.94 1.98
CA ARG A 199 -6.16 -14.63 1.58
C ARG A 199 -7.36 -14.19 2.41
N VAL A 200 -7.11 -13.70 3.61
CA VAL A 200 -8.15 -13.25 4.54
C VAL A 200 -7.78 -11.89 5.09
N ALA A 201 -8.79 -11.13 5.50
CA ALA A 201 -8.59 -9.89 6.25
C ALA A 201 -9.73 -9.66 7.24
N GLY A 202 -9.47 -8.83 8.24
CA GLY A 202 -10.48 -8.27 9.11
C GLY A 202 -10.30 -6.78 9.26
N ILE A 203 -11.40 -6.04 9.27
CA ILE A 203 -11.41 -4.57 9.41
C ILE A 203 -12.14 -4.21 10.69
N GLY A 204 -11.53 -3.33 11.48
CA GLY A 204 -12.15 -2.70 12.64
C GLY A 204 -12.07 -1.19 12.53
N ALA A 205 -13.12 -0.50 12.95
CA ALA A 205 -13.15 0.95 12.96
C ALA A 205 -13.83 1.46 14.23
N GLN A 206 -13.37 2.61 14.73
CA GLN A 206 -13.96 3.31 15.85
C GLN A 206 -13.96 4.82 15.63
N THR A 207 -15.05 5.45 16.04
CA THR A 207 -15.20 6.90 15.96
C THR A 207 -15.58 7.46 17.32
N SER A 208 -14.93 8.52 17.75
CA SER A 208 -15.35 9.32 18.89
C SER A 208 -15.56 10.77 18.49
N SER A 209 -16.45 11.45 19.18
CA SER A 209 -16.71 12.86 18.95
C SER A 209 -16.73 13.63 20.27
N ARG A 210 -16.24 14.87 20.25
CA ARG A 210 -16.25 15.78 21.38
C ARG A 210 -16.68 17.17 20.95
N GLU A 211 -17.68 17.70 21.65
CA GLU A 211 -18.07 19.09 21.48
C GLU A 211 -17.26 20.01 22.40
N ASP A 212 -16.84 21.14 21.83
CA ASP A 212 -16.32 22.28 22.60
C ASP A 212 -17.34 23.41 22.51
N ALA A 213 -18.11 23.58 23.60
CA ALA A 213 -19.16 24.59 23.64
C ALA A 213 -18.60 26.02 23.62
N GLY A 214 -17.39 26.25 24.16
CA GLY A 214 -16.74 27.55 24.17
C GLY A 214 -16.28 28.00 22.80
N ALA A 215 -15.72 27.08 22.02
CA ALA A 215 -15.31 27.30 20.64
C ALA A 215 -16.44 27.04 19.62
N ASN A 216 -17.57 26.49 20.04
CA ASN A 216 -18.65 26.03 19.18
C ASN A 216 -18.16 25.10 18.06
N THR A 217 -17.31 24.16 18.42
CA THR A 217 -16.72 23.19 17.48
C THR A 217 -17.04 21.75 17.89
N LEU A 218 -17.12 20.87 16.90
CA LEU A 218 -17.19 19.42 17.06
C LEU A 218 -15.90 18.81 16.52
N THR A 219 -15.16 18.12 17.37
CA THR A 219 -14.00 17.31 16.95
C THR A 219 -14.43 15.88 16.80
N VAL A 220 -14.16 15.30 15.64
CA VAL A 220 -14.42 13.88 15.31
C VAL A 220 -13.09 13.17 15.11
N ASN A 221 -12.83 12.16 15.93
CA ASN A 221 -11.70 11.26 15.77
C ASN A 221 -12.19 9.95 15.14
N HIS A 222 -11.52 9.50 14.12
CA HIS A 222 -11.79 8.21 13.48
C HIS A 222 -10.51 7.39 13.37
N ARG A 223 -10.63 6.10 13.67
CA ARG A 223 -9.57 5.09 13.52
C ARG A 223 -10.14 3.94 12.73
N LEU A 224 -9.42 3.51 11.70
CA LEU A 224 -9.74 2.33 10.91
C LEU A 224 -8.47 1.52 10.71
N GLY A 225 -8.49 0.26 11.15
CA GLY A 225 -7.41 -0.69 10.93
C GLY A 225 -7.88 -1.88 10.10
N ALA A 226 -6.99 -2.46 9.31
CA ALA A 226 -7.20 -3.74 8.68
C ALA A 226 -6.00 -4.64 8.92
N LEU A 227 -6.25 -5.84 9.44
CA LEU A 227 -5.29 -6.92 9.55
C LEU A 227 -5.47 -7.87 8.38
N LEU A 228 -4.40 -8.08 7.60
CA LEU A 228 -4.37 -9.01 6.48
C LEU A 228 -3.62 -10.28 6.93
N GLY A 229 -4.30 -11.42 6.85
CA GLY A 229 -3.80 -12.71 7.32
C GLY A 229 -3.00 -13.46 6.28
N LEU A 230 -1.85 -13.99 6.73
CA LEU A 230 -0.92 -14.75 5.89
C LEU A 230 -0.76 -16.21 6.37
N ALA A 231 -1.53 -16.63 7.39
CA ALA A 231 -1.43 -17.99 7.96
C ALA A 231 -1.99 -19.06 7.01
N GLU A 232 -3.02 -18.73 6.22
CA GLU A 232 -3.66 -19.63 5.25
C GLU A 232 -2.84 -19.81 3.95
N GLY A 233 -1.59 -19.38 3.94
CA GLY A 233 -0.76 -19.30 2.74
C GLY A 233 -1.03 -18.02 1.95
N THR A 234 -0.37 -17.89 0.81
CA THR A 234 -0.43 -16.67 -0.01
C THR A 234 -1.16 -16.90 -1.33
N GLN A 235 -1.91 -15.90 -1.77
CA GLN A 235 -2.40 -15.82 -3.14
C GLN A 235 -1.22 -15.57 -4.07
N ARG A 236 -1.26 -16.20 -5.24
CA ARG A 236 -0.24 -16.07 -6.28
C ARG A 236 -0.84 -15.53 -7.55
N LEU A 237 -0.08 -14.67 -8.23
CA LEU A 237 -0.40 -14.19 -9.56
C LEU A 237 -0.13 -15.27 -10.62
N GLY A 238 0.85 -16.14 -10.33
CA GLY A 238 1.38 -17.18 -11.22
C GLY A 238 2.75 -16.84 -11.78
N ALA A 239 3.45 -17.87 -12.26
CA ALA A 239 4.82 -17.73 -12.75
C ALA A 239 4.90 -16.69 -13.89
N GLY A 240 5.81 -15.72 -13.76
CA GLY A 240 6.03 -14.68 -14.74
C GLY A 240 4.90 -13.64 -14.85
N LYS A 241 3.86 -13.73 -14.01
CA LYS A 241 2.76 -12.76 -13.99
C LYS A 241 3.08 -11.58 -13.08
N VAL A 242 2.54 -10.42 -13.47
CA VAL A 242 2.61 -9.17 -12.70
C VAL A 242 1.23 -8.54 -12.59
N ALA A 243 0.98 -7.83 -11.48
CA ALA A 243 -0.21 -7.03 -11.25
C ALA A 243 0.19 -5.60 -10.88
N THR A 244 -0.66 -4.63 -11.22
CA THR A 244 -0.43 -3.20 -10.98
C THR A 244 -1.58 -2.59 -10.20
N TYR A 245 -1.27 -1.58 -9.38
CA TYR A 245 -2.26 -0.66 -8.82
C TYR A 245 -1.72 0.79 -8.95
N PRO A 246 -2.50 1.74 -9.48
CA PRO A 246 -3.76 1.49 -10.20
C PRO A 246 -3.59 0.51 -11.35
N CYS A 247 -4.68 -0.03 -11.89
CA CYS A 247 -4.67 -0.89 -13.06
C CYS A 247 -5.56 -0.33 -14.18
N ALA A 248 -5.65 -1.01 -15.29
CA ALA A 248 -6.46 -0.59 -16.42
C ALA A 248 -7.91 -0.31 -16.01
N GLY A 249 -8.40 0.89 -16.31
CA GLY A 249 -9.76 1.32 -16.01
C GLY A 249 -10.00 1.67 -14.53
N SER A 250 -8.97 1.72 -13.68
CA SER A 250 -9.11 2.29 -12.34
C SER A 250 -9.56 3.75 -12.44
N VAL A 251 -10.58 4.09 -11.70
CA VAL A 251 -11.09 5.46 -11.55
C VAL A 251 -11.11 5.81 -10.06
N ASP A 252 -11.33 7.08 -9.72
CA ASP A 252 -11.43 7.52 -8.32
C ASP A 252 -10.10 7.34 -7.52
N ILE A 253 -8.95 7.39 -8.22
CA ILE A 253 -7.64 7.38 -7.59
C ILE A 253 -7.36 8.77 -7.00
N ASP A 254 -6.90 8.84 -5.77
CA ASP A 254 -6.47 10.13 -5.21
C ASP A 254 -5.35 10.73 -6.07
N TYR A 255 -5.35 12.04 -6.19
CA TYR A 255 -4.40 12.74 -7.07
C TYR A 255 -3.12 13.19 -6.36
N ALA A 256 -3.06 13.03 -5.03
CA ALA A 256 -1.90 13.41 -4.22
C ALA A 256 -1.87 12.71 -2.87
N PHE A 257 -0.67 12.60 -2.27
CA PHE A 257 -0.48 12.29 -0.85
C PHE A 257 0.75 13.03 -0.30
N ALA A 258 0.82 13.20 1.02
CA ALA A 258 1.94 13.82 1.71
C ALA A 258 2.87 12.72 2.28
N PRO A 259 4.08 12.49 1.71
CA PRO A 259 4.96 11.41 2.16
C PRO A 259 5.38 11.52 3.62
N ALA A 260 5.52 12.75 4.13
CA ALA A 260 5.90 12.98 5.52
C ALA A 260 4.86 12.53 6.56
N THR A 261 3.68 12.12 6.13
CA THR A 261 2.63 11.56 7.01
C THR A 261 2.62 10.03 7.02
N GLU A 262 3.48 9.38 6.23
CA GLU A 262 3.61 7.93 6.15
C GLU A 262 4.77 7.44 7.03
N GLU A 263 4.59 6.32 7.71
CA GLU A 263 5.61 5.67 8.52
C GLU A 263 5.82 4.22 8.03
N PRO A 264 7.01 3.86 7.49
CA PRO A 264 8.15 4.75 7.24
C PRO A 264 7.91 5.71 6.08
N ASN A 265 8.45 6.94 6.20
CA ASN A 265 8.36 7.93 5.12
C ASN A 265 9.12 7.43 3.87
N PRO A 266 8.45 7.28 2.71
CA PRO A 266 9.08 6.78 1.50
C PRO A 266 10.08 7.78 0.87
N PHE A 267 10.03 9.05 1.28
CA PHE A 267 10.92 10.12 0.82
C PHE A 267 11.50 10.88 2.03
N PRO A 268 12.51 10.33 2.73
CA PRO A 268 13.00 10.88 4.00
C PRO A 268 13.44 12.36 3.94
N GLU A 269 13.76 12.85 2.74
CA GLU A 269 14.10 14.25 2.50
C GLU A 269 12.88 15.19 2.52
N ILE A 270 11.66 14.67 2.38
CA ILE A 270 10.40 15.41 2.47
C ILE A 270 9.87 15.27 3.90
N THR A 271 10.13 16.27 4.73
CA THR A 271 9.73 16.28 6.15
C THR A 271 8.52 17.19 6.43
N ASP A 272 8.15 18.05 5.48
CA ASP A 272 6.99 18.94 5.60
C ASP A 272 5.73 18.21 5.09
N SER A 273 4.76 17.98 5.98
CA SER A 273 3.49 17.33 5.66
C SER A 273 2.57 18.12 4.71
N ARG A 274 2.94 19.37 4.38
CA ARG A 274 2.25 20.17 3.37
C ARG A 274 2.77 19.90 1.96
N VAL A 275 3.92 19.26 1.84
CA VAL A 275 4.49 18.88 0.54
C VAL A 275 3.82 17.59 0.08
N GLU A 276 3.14 17.64 -1.04
CA GLU A 276 2.42 16.52 -1.63
C GLU A 276 3.05 16.10 -2.96
N VAL A 277 3.01 14.80 -3.20
CA VAL A 277 3.41 14.12 -4.45
C VAL A 277 2.19 13.42 -5.03
N GLY A 278 2.29 12.84 -6.22
CA GLY A 278 1.20 12.07 -6.80
C GLY A 278 1.04 10.69 -6.15
N PRO A 279 -0.03 9.95 -6.48
CA PRO A 279 -0.32 8.62 -5.94
C PRO A 279 0.76 7.61 -6.35
N PRO A 280 1.10 6.62 -5.50
CA PRO A 280 2.00 5.56 -5.89
C PRO A 280 1.38 4.70 -7.00
N ILE A 281 2.17 4.41 -8.02
CA ILE A 281 1.88 3.41 -9.04
C ILE A 281 2.74 2.20 -8.71
N TYR A 282 2.08 1.09 -8.43
CA TYR A 282 2.68 -0.11 -7.88
C TYR A 282 2.63 -1.26 -8.88
N LEU A 283 3.71 -2.00 -8.96
CA LEU A 283 3.81 -3.24 -9.72
C LEU A 283 4.38 -4.33 -8.82
N ARG A 284 3.79 -5.51 -8.82
CA ARG A 284 4.35 -6.67 -8.13
C ARG A 284 4.29 -7.94 -8.97
N ALA A 285 5.24 -8.81 -8.70
CA ALA A 285 5.20 -10.24 -9.03
C ALA A 285 4.84 -11.07 -7.77
N ASP A 286 4.87 -12.37 -7.86
CA ASP A 286 4.73 -13.25 -6.68
C ASP A 286 5.90 -13.05 -5.70
N ALA A 287 5.62 -13.18 -4.41
CA ALA A 287 6.65 -13.16 -3.38
C ALA A 287 7.75 -14.19 -3.68
N GLY A 288 9.00 -13.73 -3.62
CA GLY A 288 10.18 -14.53 -3.97
C GLY A 288 10.54 -14.52 -5.45
N ALA A 289 9.75 -13.88 -6.32
CA ALA A 289 10.15 -13.65 -7.71
C ALA A 289 11.19 -12.53 -7.81
N THR A 290 12.06 -12.63 -8.81
CA THR A 290 12.92 -11.51 -9.21
C THR A 290 12.19 -10.66 -10.23
N LEU A 291 11.84 -9.43 -9.85
CA LEU A 291 11.20 -8.44 -10.71
C LEU A 291 12.25 -7.44 -11.19
N THR A 292 12.34 -7.25 -12.50
CA THR A 292 13.18 -6.23 -13.13
C THR A 292 12.30 -5.33 -14.00
N VAL A 293 12.33 -4.02 -13.77
CA VAL A 293 11.68 -3.03 -14.62
C VAL A 293 12.76 -2.27 -15.35
N SER A 294 12.79 -2.37 -16.68
CA SER A 294 13.82 -1.79 -17.53
C SER A 294 13.42 -0.45 -18.16
N ALA A 295 12.10 -0.22 -18.31
CA ALA A 295 11.58 1.05 -18.79
C ALA A 295 10.22 1.34 -18.15
N TRP A 296 9.96 2.63 -17.91
CA TRP A 296 8.71 3.11 -17.36
C TRP A 296 8.40 4.53 -17.83
N SER A 297 7.14 4.87 -17.91
CA SER A 297 6.68 6.23 -18.11
C SER A 297 5.30 6.46 -17.52
N LEU A 298 5.04 7.72 -17.18
CA LEU A 298 3.72 8.22 -16.83
C LEU A 298 3.43 9.44 -17.70
N LYS A 299 2.30 9.44 -18.42
CA LYS A 299 1.90 10.53 -19.30
C LYS A 299 0.51 11.03 -18.95
N ASP A 300 0.28 12.32 -19.14
CA ASP A 300 -1.05 12.90 -19.10
C ASP A 300 -1.83 12.61 -20.39
N ALA A 301 -3.08 13.09 -20.46
CA ALA A 301 -3.94 12.90 -21.62
C ALA A 301 -3.43 13.59 -22.91
N ALA A 302 -2.56 14.59 -22.80
CA ALA A 302 -1.91 15.26 -23.94
C ALA A 302 -0.63 14.53 -24.38
N GLY A 303 -0.22 13.47 -23.69
CA GLY A 303 1.00 12.72 -23.94
C GLY A 303 2.26 13.32 -23.31
N ALA A 304 2.14 14.36 -22.50
CA ALA A 304 3.27 14.95 -21.80
C ALA A 304 3.74 14.05 -20.65
N GLU A 305 5.06 13.88 -20.53
CA GLU A 305 5.68 13.08 -19.46
C GLU A 305 5.50 13.74 -18.09
N ILE A 306 5.10 12.96 -17.11
CA ILE A 306 5.05 13.35 -15.70
C ILE A 306 6.32 12.81 -15.02
N PRO A 307 7.10 13.65 -14.34
CA PRO A 307 8.30 13.20 -13.64
C PRO A 307 7.94 12.28 -12.47
N VAL A 308 8.66 11.15 -12.37
CA VAL A 308 8.42 10.12 -11.36
C VAL A 308 9.69 9.76 -10.60
N ARG A 309 9.52 9.28 -9.37
CA ARG A 309 10.56 8.67 -8.52
C ARG A 309 10.31 7.17 -8.42
N THR A 310 11.36 6.38 -8.49
CA THR A 310 11.31 4.92 -8.36
C THR A 310 12.10 4.39 -7.16
N ALA A 311 12.99 5.20 -6.59
CA ALA A 311 13.66 4.90 -5.33
C ALA A 311 12.77 5.37 -4.16
N VAL A 312 11.92 4.49 -3.64
CA VAL A 312 10.93 4.80 -2.61
C VAL A 312 11.10 3.84 -1.43
N GLY A 313 11.91 4.25 -0.46
CA GLY A 313 12.14 3.43 0.73
C GLY A 313 12.71 2.03 0.45
N GLN A 314 12.48 1.10 1.39
CA GLN A 314 12.86 -0.31 1.22
C GLN A 314 11.67 -1.08 0.63
N ILE A 315 11.88 -1.67 -0.54
CA ILE A 315 10.90 -2.52 -1.22
C ILE A 315 11.47 -3.92 -1.44
N ALA A 316 10.59 -4.92 -1.47
CA ALA A 316 11.01 -6.29 -1.74
C ALA A 316 11.40 -6.47 -3.21
N GLY A 317 12.29 -7.43 -3.51
CA GLY A 317 12.78 -7.67 -4.87
C GLY A 317 11.72 -8.14 -5.89
N HIS A 318 10.49 -8.34 -5.45
CA HIS A 318 9.33 -8.66 -6.28
C HIS A 318 8.33 -7.50 -6.42
N GLU A 319 8.72 -6.31 -5.99
CA GLU A 319 7.90 -5.09 -5.99
C GLU A 319 8.63 -3.95 -6.70
N PHE A 320 7.86 -3.04 -7.29
CA PHE A 320 8.35 -1.82 -7.91
C PHE A 320 7.33 -0.71 -7.71
N PHE A 321 7.82 0.47 -7.36
CA PHE A 321 7.02 1.68 -7.26
C PHE A 321 7.49 2.74 -8.23
N MET A 322 6.51 3.48 -8.71
CA MET A 322 6.68 4.70 -9.48
C MET A 322 5.77 5.77 -8.88
N VAL A 323 6.36 6.81 -8.29
CA VAL A 323 5.61 7.86 -7.60
C VAL A 323 5.81 9.18 -8.34
N PRO A 324 4.73 9.81 -8.85
CA PRO A 324 4.84 11.13 -9.48
C PRO A 324 5.45 12.13 -8.50
N SER A 325 6.46 12.89 -8.93
CA SER A 325 7.14 13.87 -8.08
C SER A 325 6.31 15.13 -7.81
N VAL A 326 5.13 15.23 -8.45
CA VAL A 326 4.18 16.33 -8.33
C VAL A 326 2.78 15.78 -8.17
N ARG A 327 1.89 16.57 -7.58
CA ARG A 327 0.45 16.26 -7.56
C ARG A 327 -0.06 16.06 -8.97
N LEU A 328 -0.95 15.09 -9.15
CA LEU A 328 -1.69 14.93 -10.39
C LEU A 328 -2.88 15.91 -10.45
N THR A 329 -3.43 16.12 -11.63
CA THR A 329 -4.63 16.96 -11.81
C THR A 329 -5.87 16.17 -11.41
N PRO A 330 -6.78 16.72 -10.58
CA PRO A 330 -8.07 16.12 -10.29
C PRO A 330 -8.90 15.87 -11.56
N GLY A 331 -9.63 14.76 -11.62
CA GLY A 331 -10.51 14.41 -12.74
C GLY A 331 -9.80 14.12 -14.06
N ALA A 332 -8.48 13.92 -14.05
CA ALA A 332 -7.67 13.70 -15.25
C ALA A 332 -7.36 12.21 -15.48
N THR A 333 -7.03 11.88 -16.72
CA THR A 333 -6.60 10.54 -17.12
C THR A 333 -5.10 10.52 -17.37
N TYR A 334 -4.45 9.46 -16.88
CA TYR A 334 -3.02 9.22 -17.03
C TYR A 334 -2.76 7.86 -17.65
N THR A 335 -1.71 7.76 -18.46
CA THR A 335 -1.27 6.51 -19.08
C THR A 335 0.07 6.09 -18.49
N VAL A 336 0.13 4.85 -18.02
CA VAL A 336 1.32 4.18 -17.48
C VAL A 336 1.85 3.21 -18.52
N SER A 337 3.18 3.19 -18.71
CA SER A 337 3.88 2.13 -19.45
C SER A 337 4.98 1.54 -18.59
N LEU A 338 5.09 0.21 -18.58
CA LEU A 338 6.05 -0.55 -17.79
C LEU A 338 6.56 -1.72 -18.63
N VAL A 339 7.88 -1.80 -18.83
CA VAL A 339 8.55 -2.90 -19.54
C VAL A 339 9.55 -3.56 -18.60
N GLY A 340 9.58 -4.89 -18.61
CA GLY A 340 10.50 -5.61 -17.72
C GLY A 340 10.37 -7.12 -17.80
N SER A 341 10.77 -7.80 -16.72
CA SER A 341 10.62 -9.24 -16.57
C SER A 341 10.33 -9.66 -15.13
N ALA A 342 9.60 -10.76 -14.98
CA ALA A 342 9.39 -11.44 -13.70
C ALA A 342 9.91 -12.87 -13.81
N ASN A 343 10.94 -13.23 -13.03
CA ASN A 343 11.67 -14.49 -13.16
C ASN A 343 12.14 -14.79 -14.60
N GLY A 344 12.62 -13.76 -15.32
CA GLY A 344 13.09 -13.88 -16.70
C GLY A 344 11.97 -13.91 -17.76
N VAL A 345 10.70 -13.98 -17.36
CA VAL A 345 9.55 -13.88 -18.31
C VAL A 345 9.27 -12.40 -18.56
N ALA A 346 9.44 -11.98 -19.82
CA ALA A 346 9.24 -10.59 -20.22
C ALA A 346 7.76 -10.15 -20.09
N PHE A 347 7.55 -8.91 -19.72
CA PHE A 347 6.26 -8.23 -19.80
C PHE A 347 6.40 -6.84 -20.43
N ASP A 348 5.34 -6.44 -21.12
CA ASP A 348 5.11 -5.08 -21.59
C ASP A 348 3.67 -4.72 -21.21
N ARG A 349 3.51 -3.65 -20.43
CA ARG A 349 2.22 -3.21 -19.90
C ARG A 349 2.01 -1.75 -20.21
N SER A 350 0.87 -1.46 -20.84
CA SER A 350 0.38 -0.09 -21.00
C SER A 350 -1.08 -0.04 -20.60
N PHE A 351 -1.45 0.91 -19.74
CA PHE A 351 -2.82 1.08 -19.25
C PHE A 351 -3.06 2.51 -18.83
N SER A 352 -4.35 2.88 -18.72
CA SER A 352 -4.73 4.20 -18.23
C SER A 352 -5.57 4.08 -16.95
N PHE A 353 -5.46 5.09 -16.11
CA PHE A 353 -6.27 5.27 -14.89
C PHE A 353 -6.75 6.73 -14.79
N GLY A 354 -7.82 6.96 -14.02
CA GLY A 354 -8.38 8.29 -13.76
C GLY A 354 -8.22 8.71 -12.30
N THR A 355 -7.86 9.95 -12.09
CA THR A 355 -7.91 10.58 -10.77
C THR A 355 -9.34 11.01 -10.46
N ARG A 356 -9.68 11.04 -9.16
CA ARG A 356 -10.96 11.59 -8.71
C ARG A 356 -11.04 13.10 -8.97
N PRO A 357 -12.28 13.65 -9.08
CA PRO A 357 -12.53 15.08 -9.21
C PRO A 357 -12.02 15.91 -8.04
#